data_a8d52c41f9bc64d5d094ec5ece995945
#
_entry.id   a8d52c41f9bc64d5d094ec5ece995945
#
_cell.length_a   1.000
_cell.length_b   1.000
_cell.length_c   1.000
_cell.angle_alpha   90.00
_cell.angle_beta   90.00
_cell.angle_gamma   90.00
#
_symmetry.space_group_name_H-M   'P 1'
#
loop_
_entity.id
_entity.type
_entity.pdbx_description
1 polymer ?
#
loop_
_entity_poly.entity_id
_entity_poly.type
_entity_poly.pdbx_seq_one_letter_code
_entity_poly.pdbx_strand_id
1 'polypeptide(L)'
;MNRAERRRQEKLARSGDGGHPEAALHQAMEHLQAGQLKRAEKSLGRVLKTSPDHPDALHFQGVVMYQQGRFDESLALLSAAVAAAPDYAEAHNSMGIVLLEKREFIDAENHFVLALNIRPNYAGAHTNLGNARQESGALDGAIESYRKALSLDPRQREAAYRLASACLAQGDSEQALQACELCLEIDPHCQHALAYKALALQALDRRDEARVLYEYDRLINRADIAVPDRYDNLGQFNDALAEAVRNHPSMVWEPFNRVTRGGAVSGDLLLQPTPTIRAFERALRAAIDNYRDSLVEEPGHPLLGRIPKSYHLTLIASILKAGGHHPAHIHESAWLSGCYYVRVPKVVNSTGSEHAGWLEFGRPDYPVTDDSPFELTAHQPKDGFALFFPSYFFHGTIPFDGSEERIGIAFDAFPVD
;
A
#
# COMPACT_ATOMS: atom_id res chain seq x y z
N MET A 1 49.33 0.91 -42.55
CA MET A 1 47.91 0.81 -42.21
C MET A 1 47.12 1.82 -43.01
N ASN A 2 46.26 1.36 -43.88
CA ASN A 2 45.48 2.13 -44.84
C ASN A 2 44.35 2.90 -44.10
N ARG A 3 43.94 4.08 -44.65
CA ARG A 3 42.89 4.94 -44.07
C ARG A 3 41.54 4.20 -43.91
N ALA A 4 41.28 3.17 -44.73
CA ALA A 4 40.13 2.31 -44.66
C ALA A 4 40.22 1.33 -43.47
N GLU A 5 41.39 0.78 -43.15
CA GLU A 5 41.65 -0.08 -42.01
C GLU A 5 41.57 0.69 -40.72
N ARG A 6 42.06 1.94 -40.68
CA ARG A 6 41.93 2.84 -39.52
C ARG A 6 40.47 3.19 -39.23
N ARG A 7 39.67 3.51 -40.26
CA ARG A 7 38.22 3.73 -40.12
C ARG A 7 37.47 2.49 -39.73
N ARG A 8 37.92 1.31 -40.16
CA ARG A 8 37.31 0.03 -39.74
C ARG A 8 37.64 -0.29 -38.30
N GLN A 9 38.86 -0.03 -37.84
CA GLN A 9 39.26 -0.15 -36.42
C GLN A 9 38.58 0.89 -35.53
N GLU A 10 38.47 2.16 -35.99
CA GLU A 10 37.74 3.20 -35.28
C GLU A 10 36.22 2.90 -35.22
N LYS A 11 35.66 2.24 -36.25
CA LYS A 11 34.28 1.80 -36.30
C LYS A 11 34.06 0.56 -35.40
N LEU A 12 35.02 -0.36 -35.35
CA LEU A 12 35.06 -1.49 -34.43
C LEU A 12 35.28 -1.04 -32.96
N ALA A 13 36.13 -0.03 -32.72
CA ALA A 13 36.32 0.58 -31.41
C ALA A 13 35.09 1.42 -30.98
N ARG A 14 34.36 2.02 -31.92
CA ARG A 14 33.05 2.69 -31.64
C ARG A 14 31.87 1.73 -31.62
N SER A 15 31.95 0.58 -32.29
CA SER A 15 30.99 -0.53 -32.12
C SER A 15 31.33 -1.46 -30.93
N GLY A 16 32.46 -1.22 -30.31
CA GLY A 16 32.88 -1.79 -29.02
C GLY A 16 32.13 -1.23 -27.78
N ASP A 17 30.96 -0.60 -28.00
CA ASP A 17 29.94 -0.38 -26.99
C ASP A 17 29.05 -1.64 -26.81
N GLY A 18 29.64 -2.79 -26.95
CA GLY A 18 29.27 -4.02 -26.28
C GLY A 18 29.79 -3.95 -24.86
N GLY A 19 29.23 -3.06 -24.05
CA GLY A 19 29.53 -3.05 -22.62
C GLY A 19 29.45 -4.48 -22.10
N HIS A 20 30.48 -4.92 -21.36
CA HIS A 20 30.54 -6.25 -20.76
C HIS A 20 29.15 -6.57 -20.20
N PRO A 21 28.58 -7.75 -20.46
CA PRO A 21 27.25 -8.12 -19.95
C PRO A 21 27.08 -7.78 -18.46
N GLU A 22 28.14 -7.98 -17.67
CA GLU A 22 28.22 -7.62 -16.26
C GLU A 22 28.04 -6.10 -15.98
N ALA A 23 28.64 -5.23 -16.81
CA ALA A 23 28.48 -3.79 -16.64
C ALA A 23 27.07 -3.32 -16.98
N ALA A 24 26.45 -3.93 -18.01
CA ALA A 24 25.06 -3.66 -18.36
C ALA A 24 24.08 -4.20 -17.29
N LEU A 25 24.39 -5.35 -16.69
CA LEU A 25 23.65 -5.90 -15.57
C LEU A 25 23.73 -4.99 -14.34
N HIS A 26 24.94 -4.55 -13.97
CA HIS A 26 25.13 -3.62 -12.87
C HIS A 26 24.36 -2.30 -13.07
N GLN A 27 24.44 -1.73 -14.26
CA GLN A 27 23.68 -0.53 -14.64
C GLN A 27 22.16 -0.76 -14.55
N ALA A 28 21.69 -1.96 -14.91
CA ALA A 28 20.28 -2.31 -14.78
C ALA A 28 19.84 -2.35 -13.32
N MET A 29 20.66 -2.93 -12.43
CA MET A 29 20.40 -2.96 -10.98
C MET A 29 20.35 -1.55 -10.39
N GLU A 30 21.27 -0.65 -10.77
CA GLU A 30 21.22 0.76 -10.36
C GLU A 30 19.93 1.45 -10.81
N HIS A 31 19.51 1.23 -12.05
CA HIS A 31 18.25 1.78 -12.57
C HIS A 31 17.03 1.19 -11.85
N LEU A 32 17.06 -0.09 -11.48
CA LEU A 32 15.99 -0.75 -10.75
C LEU A 32 15.87 -0.17 -9.32
N GLN A 33 16.99 -0.01 -8.63
CA GLN A 33 17.03 0.62 -7.30
C GLN A 33 16.56 2.08 -7.32
N ALA A 34 16.82 2.80 -8.43
CA ALA A 34 16.36 4.17 -8.63
C ALA A 34 14.91 4.27 -9.15
N GLY A 35 14.16 3.16 -9.26
CA GLY A 35 12.80 3.13 -9.79
C GLY A 35 12.68 3.44 -11.29
N GLN A 36 13.79 3.46 -12.02
CA GLN A 36 13.86 3.81 -13.45
C GLN A 36 13.57 2.59 -14.32
N LEU A 37 12.37 2.00 -14.18
CA LEU A 37 12.01 0.70 -14.76
C LEU A 37 12.27 0.58 -16.26
N LYS A 38 11.89 1.60 -17.05
CA LYS A 38 12.14 1.60 -18.51
C LYS A 38 13.62 1.56 -18.88
N ARG A 39 14.47 2.17 -18.07
CA ARG A 39 15.93 2.14 -18.28
C ARG A 39 16.51 0.79 -17.86
N ALA A 40 16.07 0.24 -16.74
CA ALA A 40 16.43 -1.10 -16.31
C ALA A 40 16.08 -2.15 -17.38
N GLU A 41 14.84 -2.14 -17.87
CA GLU A 41 14.35 -3.01 -18.95
C GLU A 41 15.23 -2.94 -20.19
N LYS A 42 15.60 -1.72 -20.62
CA LYS A 42 16.47 -1.52 -21.78
C LYS A 42 17.88 -2.08 -21.58
N SER A 43 18.45 -1.91 -20.39
CA SER A 43 19.79 -2.42 -20.06
C SER A 43 19.81 -3.95 -20.00
N LEU A 44 18.81 -4.56 -19.33
CA LEU A 44 18.63 -6.02 -19.29
C LEU A 44 18.40 -6.63 -20.66
N GLY A 45 17.58 -5.98 -21.51
CA GLY A 45 17.37 -6.40 -22.89
C GLY A 45 18.64 -6.41 -23.75
N ARG A 46 19.66 -5.61 -23.41
CA ARG A 46 20.99 -5.70 -24.09
C ARG A 46 21.75 -6.93 -23.64
N VAL A 47 21.72 -7.26 -22.35
CA VAL A 47 22.34 -8.47 -21.81
C VAL A 47 21.72 -9.72 -22.46
N LEU A 48 20.38 -9.80 -22.45
CA LEU A 48 19.65 -10.94 -23.00
C LEU A 48 19.77 -11.10 -24.53
N LYS A 49 20.10 -10.04 -25.26
CA LYS A 49 20.44 -10.15 -26.70
C LYS A 49 21.75 -10.89 -26.95
N THR A 50 22.72 -10.76 -26.05
CA THR A 50 24.04 -11.42 -26.15
C THR A 50 24.11 -12.73 -25.41
N SER A 51 23.33 -12.87 -24.35
CA SER A 51 23.27 -14.03 -23.46
C SER A 51 21.80 -14.31 -23.09
N PRO A 52 21.03 -14.98 -23.99
CA PRO A 52 19.57 -15.16 -23.78
C PRO A 52 19.21 -15.93 -22.51
N ASP A 53 20.08 -16.82 -22.05
CA ASP A 53 19.86 -17.69 -20.90
C ASP A 53 20.61 -17.20 -19.64
N HIS A 54 21.01 -15.92 -19.59
CA HIS A 54 21.71 -15.38 -18.43
C HIS A 54 20.75 -15.30 -17.22
N PRO A 55 20.96 -16.10 -16.15
CA PRO A 55 19.98 -16.27 -15.08
C PRO A 55 19.62 -14.96 -14.38
N ASP A 56 20.64 -14.15 -14.00
CA ASP A 56 20.40 -12.88 -13.30
C ASP A 56 19.69 -11.86 -14.19
N ALA A 57 20.02 -11.82 -15.48
CA ALA A 57 19.35 -10.88 -16.40
C ALA A 57 17.87 -11.26 -16.60
N LEU A 58 17.57 -12.55 -16.71
CA LEU A 58 16.19 -13.07 -16.76
C LEU A 58 15.45 -12.76 -15.47
N HIS A 59 16.06 -13.04 -14.32
CA HIS A 59 15.48 -12.75 -13.00
C HIS A 59 15.15 -11.25 -12.84
N PHE A 60 16.14 -10.36 -13.03
CA PHE A 60 15.90 -8.92 -12.89
C PHE A 60 14.92 -8.37 -13.94
N GLN A 61 14.92 -8.91 -15.16
CA GLN A 61 13.91 -8.55 -16.15
C GLN A 61 12.51 -8.97 -15.69
N GLY A 62 12.37 -10.15 -15.07
CA GLY A 62 11.13 -10.62 -14.45
C GLY A 62 10.67 -9.69 -13.32
N VAL A 63 11.60 -9.24 -12.46
CA VAL A 63 11.31 -8.26 -11.38
C VAL A 63 10.85 -6.92 -11.97
N VAL A 64 11.45 -6.44 -13.07
CA VAL A 64 11.00 -5.22 -13.76
C VAL A 64 9.58 -5.39 -14.32
N MET A 65 9.26 -6.54 -14.92
CA MET A 65 7.90 -6.83 -15.41
C MET A 65 6.88 -6.84 -14.27
N TYR A 66 7.22 -7.46 -13.14
CA TYR A 66 6.40 -7.45 -11.94
C TYR A 66 6.10 -6.02 -11.47
N GLN A 67 7.11 -5.17 -11.33
CA GLN A 67 6.93 -3.77 -10.92
C GLN A 67 6.13 -2.92 -11.92
N GLN A 68 6.05 -3.35 -13.17
CA GLN A 68 5.19 -2.74 -14.20
C GLN A 68 3.77 -3.33 -14.23
N GLY A 69 3.44 -4.31 -13.36
CA GLY A 69 2.15 -5.01 -13.34
C GLY A 69 1.99 -6.06 -14.45
N ARG A 70 3.06 -6.42 -15.16
CA ARG A 70 3.09 -7.39 -16.27
C ARG A 70 3.39 -8.80 -15.73
N PHE A 71 2.46 -9.32 -14.93
CA PHE A 71 2.68 -10.54 -14.13
C PHE A 71 2.99 -11.80 -14.96
N ASP A 72 2.27 -12.03 -16.06
CA ASP A 72 2.49 -13.22 -16.88
C ASP A 72 3.85 -13.19 -17.58
N GLU A 73 4.30 -12.02 -18.02
CA GLU A 73 5.64 -11.85 -18.60
C GLU A 73 6.72 -12.01 -17.53
N SER A 74 6.46 -11.52 -16.30
CA SER A 74 7.33 -11.74 -15.15
C SER A 74 7.51 -13.24 -14.88
N LEU A 75 6.42 -14.01 -14.76
CA LEU A 75 6.48 -15.45 -14.53
C LEU A 75 7.22 -16.20 -15.63
N ALA A 76 7.02 -15.84 -16.90
CA ALA A 76 7.73 -16.45 -18.02
C ALA A 76 9.25 -16.24 -17.93
N LEU A 77 9.69 -15.02 -17.59
CA LEU A 77 11.10 -14.68 -17.43
C LEU A 77 11.73 -15.35 -16.20
N LEU A 78 11.01 -15.35 -15.07
CA LEU A 78 11.46 -16.01 -13.85
C LEU A 78 11.56 -17.53 -14.04
N SER A 79 10.61 -18.13 -14.77
CA SER A 79 10.68 -19.56 -15.13
C SER A 79 11.89 -19.87 -16.00
N ALA A 80 12.22 -18.99 -16.95
CA ALA A 80 13.44 -19.13 -17.76
C ALA A 80 14.71 -18.99 -16.90
N ALA A 81 14.71 -18.08 -15.90
CA ALA A 81 15.83 -17.94 -14.96
C ALA A 81 16.05 -19.22 -14.15
N VAL A 82 14.98 -19.84 -13.62
CA VAL A 82 15.03 -21.11 -12.88
C VAL A 82 15.44 -22.27 -13.81
N ALA A 83 14.99 -22.29 -15.08
CA ALA A 83 15.43 -23.29 -16.04
C ALA A 83 16.93 -23.19 -16.35
N ALA A 84 17.48 -21.97 -16.40
CA ALA A 84 18.91 -21.71 -16.59
C ALA A 84 19.76 -21.99 -15.32
N ALA A 85 19.20 -21.76 -14.14
CA ALA A 85 19.83 -22.00 -12.84
C ALA A 85 18.81 -22.59 -11.85
N PRO A 86 18.68 -23.92 -11.75
CA PRO A 86 17.67 -24.57 -10.89
C PRO A 86 17.82 -24.32 -9.39
N ASP A 87 18.99 -23.93 -8.93
CA ASP A 87 19.32 -23.59 -7.54
C ASP A 87 19.27 -22.08 -7.25
N TYR A 88 18.52 -21.33 -8.06
CA TYR A 88 18.38 -19.87 -7.90
C TYR A 88 17.25 -19.52 -6.92
N ALA A 89 17.57 -19.49 -5.63
CA ALA A 89 16.60 -19.22 -4.56
C ALA A 89 15.84 -17.90 -4.73
N GLU A 90 16.50 -16.83 -5.18
CA GLU A 90 15.87 -15.53 -5.41
C GLU A 90 14.85 -15.55 -6.54
N ALA A 91 15.10 -16.33 -7.60
CA ALA A 91 14.14 -16.46 -8.70
C ALA A 91 12.88 -17.22 -8.24
N HIS A 92 13.03 -18.29 -7.46
CA HIS A 92 11.90 -18.96 -6.83
C HIS A 92 11.13 -18.03 -5.90
N ASN A 93 11.81 -17.27 -5.03
CA ASN A 93 11.17 -16.30 -4.15
C ASN A 93 10.40 -15.23 -4.96
N SER A 94 10.97 -14.71 -6.04
CA SER A 94 10.31 -13.74 -6.91
C SER A 94 9.10 -14.32 -7.64
N MET A 95 9.13 -15.60 -8.05
CA MET A 95 7.96 -16.27 -8.61
C MET A 95 6.83 -16.36 -7.57
N GLY A 96 7.17 -16.76 -6.33
CA GLY A 96 6.21 -16.81 -5.24
C GLY A 96 5.55 -15.44 -4.97
N ILE A 97 6.32 -14.35 -5.01
CA ILE A 97 5.78 -12.98 -4.86
C ILE A 97 4.78 -12.66 -5.99
N VAL A 98 5.10 -12.95 -7.25
CA VAL A 98 4.18 -12.70 -8.37
C VAL A 98 2.90 -13.53 -8.25
N LEU A 99 3.00 -14.78 -7.83
CA LEU A 99 1.85 -15.68 -7.64
C LEU A 99 0.98 -15.23 -6.45
N LEU A 100 1.60 -14.73 -5.38
CA LEU A 100 0.89 -14.15 -4.23
C LEU A 100 0.03 -12.96 -4.67
N GLU A 101 0.59 -12.07 -5.49
CA GLU A 101 -0.13 -10.94 -6.08
C GLU A 101 -1.29 -11.39 -6.99
N LYS A 102 -1.13 -12.47 -7.71
CA LYS A 102 -2.19 -13.10 -8.51
C LYS A 102 -3.21 -13.87 -7.65
N ARG A 103 -3.02 -13.92 -6.32
CA ARG A 103 -3.82 -14.70 -5.35
C ARG A 103 -3.77 -16.21 -5.59
N GLU A 104 -2.73 -16.70 -6.22
CA GLU A 104 -2.42 -18.12 -6.43
C GLU A 104 -1.59 -18.63 -5.23
N PHE A 105 -2.22 -18.64 -4.03
CA PHE A 105 -1.53 -18.78 -2.74
C PHE A 105 -0.79 -20.12 -2.58
N ILE A 106 -1.36 -21.22 -3.07
CA ILE A 106 -0.76 -22.57 -2.97
C ILE A 106 0.51 -22.64 -3.83
N ASP A 107 0.46 -22.08 -5.04
CA ASP A 107 1.62 -22.08 -5.94
C ASP A 107 2.70 -21.12 -5.43
N ALA A 108 2.30 -19.97 -4.83
CA ALA A 108 3.21 -19.07 -4.15
C ALA A 108 3.94 -19.78 -3.00
N GLU A 109 3.22 -20.51 -2.13
CA GLU A 109 3.80 -21.30 -1.04
C GLU A 109 4.82 -22.32 -1.56
N ASN A 110 4.48 -23.07 -2.62
CA ASN A 110 5.39 -24.05 -3.22
C ASN A 110 6.71 -23.40 -3.65
N HIS A 111 6.65 -22.24 -4.29
CA HIS A 111 7.84 -21.52 -4.74
C HIS A 111 8.67 -20.96 -3.57
N PHE A 112 8.05 -20.46 -2.51
CA PHE A 112 8.78 -20.04 -1.30
C PHE A 112 9.45 -21.25 -0.61
N VAL A 113 8.79 -22.40 -0.54
CA VAL A 113 9.38 -23.65 -0.02
C VAL A 113 10.59 -24.08 -0.87
N LEU A 114 10.51 -24.02 -2.20
CA LEU A 114 11.65 -24.30 -3.07
C LEU A 114 12.82 -23.34 -2.81
N ALA A 115 12.56 -22.04 -2.67
CA ALA A 115 13.58 -21.06 -2.32
C ALA A 115 14.25 -21.38 -0.97
N LEU A 116 13.48 -21.81 0.02
CA LEU A 116 13.96 -22.19 1.35
C LEU A 116 14.68 -23.52 1.40
N ASN A 117 14.33 -24.49 0.54
CA ASN A 117 15.09 -25.72 0.37
C ASN A 117 16.50 -25.46 -0.19
N ILE A 118 16.63 -24.46 -1.07
CA ILE A 118 17.92 -24.02 -1.62
C ILE A 118 18.69 -23.18 -0.58
N ARG A 119 18.00 -22.25 0.08
CA ARG A 119 18.59 -21.33 1.08
C ARG A 119 17.73 -21.31 2.36
N PRO A 120 17.99 -22.20 3.34
CA PRO A 120 17.18 -22.28 4.57
C PRO A 120 17.19 -21.04 5.45
N ASN A 121 18.24 -20.20 5.34
CA ASN A 121 18.40 -18.96 6.13
C ASN A 121 17.94 -17.71 5.36
N TYR A 122 17.05 -17.84 4.39
CA TYR A 122 16.53 -16.72 3.64
C TYR A 122 15.33 -16.08 4.39
N ALA A 123 15.63 -15.16 5.29
CA ALA A 123 14.63 -14.53 6.17
C ALA A 123 13.45 -13.91 5.38
N GLY A 124 13.71 -13.20 4.27
CA GLY A 124 12.65 -12.65 3.40
C GLY A 124 11.72 -13.71 2.80
N ALA A 125 12.25 -14.85 2.39
CA ALA A 125 11.44 -15.97 1.88
C ALA A 125 10.57 -16.60 2.99
N HIS A 126 11.04 -16.66 4.24
CA HIS A 126 10.21 -17.07 5.37
C HIS A 126 9.06 -16.07 5.62
N THR A 127 9.31 -14.75 5.52
CA THR A 127 8.23 -13.75 5.64
C THR A 127 7.21 -13.93 4.53
N ASN A 128 7.64 -14.08 3.28
CA ASN A 128 6.76 -14.29 2.13
C ASN A 128 5.97 -15.61 2.21
N LEU A 129 6.59 -16.67 2.72
CA LEU A 129 5.90 -17.93 3.02
C LEU A 129 4.79 -17.71 4.06
N GLY A 130 5.10 -16.95 5.11
CA GLY A 130 4.11 -16.55 6.12
C GLY A 130 2.95 -15.78 5.49
N ASN A 131 3.23 -14.83 4.60
CA ASN A 131 2.19 -14.07 3.88
C ASN A 131 1.29 -14.99 3.05
N ALA A 132 1.86 -15.93 2.27
CA ALA A 132 1.07 -16.87 1.46
C ALA A 132 0.18 -17.76 2.33
N ARG A 133 0.71 -18.26 3.46
CA ARG A 133 -0.02 -19.08 4.42
C ARG A 133 -1.14 -18.30 5.11
N GLN A 134 -0.89 -17.06 5.51
CA GLN A 134 -1.90 -16.20 6.11
C GLN A 134 -3.05 -15.92 5.13
N GLU A 135 -2.76 -15.57 3.89
CA GLU A 135 -3.76 -15.33 2.85
C GLU A 135 -4.56 -16.60 2.48
N SER A 136 -3.97 -17.79 2.63
CA SER A 136 -4.68 -19.06 2.46
C SER A 136 -5.44 -19.53 3.71
N GLY A 137 -5.32 -18.81 4.84
CA GLY A 137 -5.96 -19.14 6.12
C GLY A 137 -5.18 -20.14 7.00
N ALA A 138 -3.97 -20.53 6.60
CA ALA A 138 -3.10 -21.44 7.37
C ALA A 138 -2.33 -20.68 8.46
N LEU A 139 -3.04 -20.14 9.46
CA LEU A 139 -2.49 -19.22 10.47
C LEU A 139 -1.34 -19.82 11.28
N ASP A 140 -1.43 -21.09 11.72
CA ASP A 140 -0.35 -21.75 12.48
C ASP A 140 0.97 -21.74 11.68
N GLY A 141 0.90 -22.12 10.42
CA GLY A 141 2.06 -22.15 9.52
C GLY A 141 2.58 -20.75 9.20
N ALA A 142 1.71 -19.76 9.14
CA ALA A 142 2.10 -18.35 8.96
C ALA A 142 2.90 -17.85 10.16
N ILE A 143 2.39 -18.08 11.38
CA ILE A 143 3.05 -17.70 12.65
C ILE A 143 4.43 -18.35 12.76
N GLU A 144 4.53 -19.67 12.46
CA GLU A 144 5.81 -20.37 12.44
C GLU A 144 6.82 -19.71 11.47
N SER A 145 6.35 -19.39 10.25
CA SER A 145 7.17 -18.79 9.21
C SER A 145 7.68 -17.38 9.63
N TYR A 146 6.82 -16.54 10.20
CA TYR A 146 7.22 -15.21 10.69
C TYR A 146 8.19 -15.30 11.87
N ARG A 147 7.97 -16.22 12.83
CA ARG A 147 8.92 -16.46 13.92
C ARG A 147 10.28 -16.91 13.39
N LYS A 148 10.29 -17.77 12.36
CA LYS A 148 11.53 -18.21 11.72
C LYS A 148 12.24 -17.04 11.04
N ALA A 149 11.50 -16.18 10.32
CA ALA A 149 12.05 -14.97 9.71
C ALA A 149 12.72 -14.07 10.76
N LEU A 150 12.02 -13.79 11.88
CA LEU A 150 12.53 -12.97 12.98
C LEU A 150 13.70 -13.60 13.72
N SER A 151 13.76 -14.95 13.81
CA SER A 151 14.94 -15.63 14.38
C SER A 151 16.20 -15.49 13.53
N LEU A 152 16.04 -15.28 12.22
CA LEU A 152 17.13 -15.09 11.26
C LEU A 152 17.51 -13.62 11.13
N ASP A 153 16.52 -12.75 11.14
CA ASP A 153 16.70 -11.29 11.09
C ASP A 153 15.69 -10.62 12.04
N PRO A 154 16.10 -10.32 13.30
CA PRO A 154 15.24 -9.71 14.30
C PRO A 154 14.77 -8.29 13.95
N ARG A 155 15.36 -7.66 12.93
CA ARG A 155 15.01 -6.30 12.50
C ARG A 155 14.04 -6.26 11.31
N GLN A 156 13.45 -7.38 10.92
CA GLN A 156 12.43 -7.44 9.89
C GLN A 156 11.09 -6.90 10.41
N ARG A 157 10.88 -5.60 10.25
CA ARG A 157 9.65 -4.91 10.63
C ARG A 157 8.39 -5.59 10.07
N GLU A 158 8.43 -5.99 8.78
CA GLU A 158 7.29 -6.65 8.14
C GLU A 158 6.93 -7.97 8.83
N ALA A 159 7.90 -8.83 9.09
CA ALA A 159 7.63 -10.10 9.77
C ALA A 159 7.04 -9.88 11.18
N ALA A 160 7.44 -8.82 11.88
CA ALA A 160 6.94 -8.52 13.22
C ALA A 160 5.47 -8.09 13.20
N TYR A 161 5.07 -7.11 12.37
CA TYR A 161 3.66 -6.72 12.35
C TYR A 161 2.75 -7.77 11.68
N ARG A 162 3.24 -8.56 10.72
CA ARG A 162 2.51 -9.69 10.15
C ARG A 162 2.29 -10.81 11.18
N LEU A 163 3.30 -11.08 12.02
CA LEU A 163 3.14 -11.99 13.17
C LEU A 163 2.04 -11.50 14.10
N ALA A 164 2.01 -10.20 14.42
CA ALA A 164 0.96 -9.62 15.25
C ALA A 164 -0.43 -9.81 14.65
N SER A 165 -0.59 -9.53 13.36
CA SER A 165 -1.84 -9.74 12.62
C SER A 165 -2.29 -11.20 12.67
N ALA A 166 -1.40 -12.15 12.39
CA ALA A 166 -1.72 -13.58 12.39
C ALA A 166 -2.08 -14.08 13.80
N CYS A 167 -1.38 -13.63 14.85
CA CYS A 167 -1.70 -13.97 16.23
C CYS A 167 -3.08 -13.42 16.65
N LEU A 168 -3.41 -12.17 16.28
CA LEU A 168 -4.74 -11.61 16.54
C LEU A 168 -5.85 -12.39 15.82
N ALA A 169 -5.64 -12.73 14.55
CA ALA A 169 -6.59 -13.54 13.80
C ALA A 169 -6.80 -14.94 14.40
N GLN A 170 -5.80 -15.46 15.13
CA GLN A 170 -5.87 -16.72 15.86
C GLN A 170 -6.43 -16.56 17.29
N GLY A 171 -6.58 -15.32 17.78
CA GLY A 171 -7.05 -15.02 19.13
C GLY A 171 -5.94 -14.97 20.21
N ASP A 172 -4.66 -15.05 19.83
CA ASP A 172 -3.53 -14.93 20.74
C ASP A 172 -3.07 -13.47 20.87
N SER A 173 -3.82 -12.70 21.64
CA SER A 173 -3.61 -11.27 21.81
C SER A 173 -2.34 -10.93 22.59
N GLU A 174 -1.85 -11.80 23.47
CA GLU A 174 -0.60 -11.60 24.20
C GLU A 174 0.61 -11.69 23.26
N GLN A 175 0.67 -12.71 22.43
CA GLN A 175 1.74 -12.83 21.45
C GLN A 175 1.66 -11.72 20.37
N ALA A 176 0.46 -11.31 20.01
CA ALA A 176 0.28 -10.18 19.09
C ALA A 176 0.84 -8.89 19.70
N LEU A 177 0.57 -8.62 20.97
CA LEU A 177 1.11 -7.45 21.66
C LEU A 177 2.63 -7.45 21.68
N GLN A 178 3.27 -8.59 22.02
CA GLN A 178 4.72 -8.74 22.01
C GLN A 178 5.31 -8.50 20.62
N ALA A 179 4.68 -9.00 19.57
CA ALA A 179 5.11 -8.79 18.18
C ALA A 179 4.97 -7.32 17.74
N CYS A 180 3.92 -6.63 18.19
CA CYS A 180 3.77 -5.19 17.97
C CYS A 180 4.87 -4.39 18.67
N GLU A 181 5.19 -4.72 19.93
CA GLU A 181 6.24 -4.06 20.70
C GLU A 181 7.61 -4.24 20.04
N LEU A 182 7.94 -5.46 19.61
CA LEU A 182 9.15 -5.71 18.82
C LEU A 182 9.20 -4.85 17.55
N CYS A 183 8.08 -4.75 16.82
CA CYS A 183 8.01 -3.91 15.62
C CYS A 183 8.24 -2.43 15.95
N LEU A 184 7.65 -1.93 17.03
CA LEU A 184 7.78 -0.53 17.47
C LEU A 184 9.17 -0.20 18.03
N GLU A 185 9.91 -1.17 18.55
CA GLU A 185 11.34 -1.01 18.88
C GLU A 185 12.19 -0.80 17.61
N ILE A 186 11.81 -1.43 16.49
CA ILE A 186 12.51 -1.27 15.21
C ILE A 186 12.12 0.05 14.54
N ASP A 187 10.81 0.35 14.51
CA ASP A 187 10.22 1.54 13.92
C ASP A 187 9.07 2.05 14.80
N PRO A 188 9.32 3.06 15.65
CA PRO A 188 8.30 3.62 16.54
C PRO A 188 7.07 4.20 15.84
N HIS A 189 7.16 4.40 14.51
CA HIS A 189 6.08 4.97 13.69
C HIS A 189 5.44 3.94 12.75
N CYS A 190 5.67 2.64 12.96
CA CYS A 190 5.04 1.59 12.16
C CYS A 190 3.52 1.60 12.35
N GLN A 191 2.78 2.09 11.36
CA GLN A 191 1.33 2.25 11.42
C GLN A 191 0.62 0.91 11.67
N HIS A 192 1.07 -0.18 11.03
CA HIS A 192 0.53 -1.52 11.27
C HIS A 192 0.70 -1.95 12.73
N ALA A 193 1.88 -1.77 13.30
CA ALA A 193 2.13 -2.17 14.68
C ALA A 193 1.31 -1.34 15.68
N LEU A 194 1.11 -0.05 15.42
CA LEU A 194 0.22 0.80 16.23
C LEU A 194 -1.24 0.34 16.15
N ALA A 195 -1.72 0.05 14.94
CA ALA A 195 -3.07 -0.44 14.70
C ALA A 195 -3.33 -1.78 15.40
N TYR A 196 -2.46 -2.77 15.19
CA TYR A 196 -2.60 -4.09 15.83
C TYR A 196 -2.36 -4.04 17.33
N LYS A 197 -1.49 -3.16 17.84
CA LYS A 197 -1.31 -2.93 19.27
C LYS A 197 -2.60 -2.45 19.93
N ALA A 198 -3.30 -1.50 19.29
CA ALA A 198 -4.60 -1.03 19.78
C ALA A 198 -5.62 -2.17 19.87
N LEU A 199 -5.69 -3.04 18.88
CA LEU A 199 -6.56 -4.22 18.88
C LEU A 199 -6.15 -5.24 19.94
N ALA A 200 -4.86 -5.56 20.06
CA ALA A 200 -4.34 -6.51 21.04
C ALA A 200 -4.66 -6.06 22.49
N LEU A 201 -4.45 -4.79 22.79
CA LEU A 201 -4.75 -4.22 24.11
C LEU A 201 -6.25 -4.25 24.42
N GLN A 202 -7.11 -3.98 23.43
CA GLN A 202 -8.57 -4.10 23.60
C GLN A 202 -8.98 -5.55 23.88
N ALA A 203 -8.42 -6.50 23.11
CA ALA A 203 -8.72 -7.93 23.29
C ALA A 203 -8.23 -8.48 24.65
N LEU A 204 -7.21 -7.86 25.24
CA LEU A 204 -6.69 -8.16 26.58
C LEU A 204 -7.42 -7.39 27.71
N ASP A 205 -8.48 -6.64 27.40
CA ASP A 205 -9.20 -5.73 28.31
C ASP A 205 -8.29 -4.67 28.97
N ARG A 206 -7.15 -4.34 28.37
CA ARG A 206 -6.22 -3.28 28.79
C ARG A 206 -6.63 -1.94 28.17
N ARG A 207 -7.90 -1.55 28.37
CA ARG A 207 -8.55 -0.42 27.68
C ARG A 207 -7.89 0.94 27.96
N ASP A 208 -7.40 1.17 29.17
CA ASP A 208 -6.73 2.43 29.53
C ASP A 208 -5.45 2.64 28.71
N GLU A 209 -4.70 1.57 28.48
CA GLU A 209 -3.49 1.62 27.64
C GLU A 209 -3.80 1.70 26.13
N ALA A 210 -4.86 1.01 25.70
CA ALA A 210 -5.32 1.06 24.32
C ALA A 210 -5.85 2.44 23.95
N ARG A 211 -6.50 3.13 24.90
CA ARG A 211 -7.24 4.36 24.65
C ARG A 211 -6.39 5.46 23.98
N VAL A 212 -5.14 5.60 24.37
CA VAL A 212 -4.19 6.54 23.73
C VAL A 212 -4.05 6.29 22.22
N LEU A 213 -4.27 5.04 21.77
CA LEU A 213 -4.14 4.63 20.37
C LEU A 213 -5.45 4.78 19.58
N TYR A 214 -6.63 4.85 20.22
CA TYR A 214 -7.91 4.91 19.52
C TYR A 214 -8.92 5.91 20.12
N GLU A 215 -8.48 7.00 20.72
CA GLU A 215 -9.38 8.10 21.14
C GLU A 215 -10.13 8.71 19.94
N TYR A 216 -11.08 7.98 19.35
CA TYR A 216 -11.79 8.37 18.13
C TYR A 216 -12.41 9.75 18.24
N ASP A 217 -13.07 10.07 19.35
CA ASP A 217 -13.70 11.38 19.59
C ASP A 217 -12.71 12.55 19.60
N ARG A 218 -11.46 12.30 19.99
CA ARG A 218 -10.40 13.31 20.06
C ARG A 218 -9.61 13.41 18.76
N LEU A 219 -9.35 12.28 18.12
CA LEU A 219 -8.39 12.17 17.02
C LEU A 219 -9.04 12.19 15.63
N ILE A 220 -10.36 11.90 15.55
CA ILE A 220 -11.10 12.08 14.30
C ILE A 220 -11.66 13.50 14.26
N ASN A 221 -11.19 14.27 13.30
CA ASN A 221 -11.65 15.65 13.11
C ASN A 221 -12.54 15.76 11.86
N ARG A 222 -13.60 16.56 11.96
CA ARG A 222 -14.48 16.92 10.84
C ARG A 222 -14.23 18.35 10.45
N ALA A 223 -13.97 18.62 9.17
CA ALA A 223 -13.74 19.94 8.64
C ALA A 223 -14.60 20.19 7.40
N ASP A 224 -15.29 21.33 7.38
CA ASP A 224 -15.86 21.85 6.15
C ASP A 224 -14.76 22.41 5.27
N ILE A 225 -14.69 21.96 4.02
CA ILE A 225 -13.69 22.46 3.07
C ILE A 225 -14.23 23.72 2.41
N ALA A 226 -13.45 24.80 2.50
CA ALA A 226 -13.84 26.09 1.92
C ALA A 226 -14.07 25.98 0.41
N VAL A 227 -15.19 26.54 -0.05
CA VAL A 227 -15.49 26.63 -1.49
C VAL A 227 -14.50 27.59 -2.14
N PRO A 228 -13.73 27.15 -3.17
CA PRO A 228 -12.79 28.06 -3.84
C PRO A 228 -13.51 29.21 -4.55
N ASP A 229 -12.95 30.43 -4.49
CA ASP A 229 -13.55 31.71 -4.95
C ASP A 229 -14.12 31.69 -6.38
N ARG A 230 -13.66 30.80 -7.23
CA ARG A 230 -14.15 30.64 -8.62
C ARG A 230 -15.51 29.95 -8.74
N TYR A 231 -16.08 29.47 -7.64
CA TYR A 231 -17.37 28.78 -7.59
C TYR A 231 -18.32 29.52 -6.67
N ASP A 232 -19.58 29.65 -7.09
CA ASP A 232 -20.58 30.44 -6.34
C ASP A 232 -21.05 29.72 -5.07
N ASN A 233 -20.99 28.37 -5.06
CA ASN A 233 -21.44 27.56 -3.93
C ASN A 233 -20.80 26.14 -3.98
N LEU A 234 -21.01 25.40 -2.89
CA LEU A 234 -20.50 24.03 -2.72
C LEU A 234 -21.02 23.08 -3.81
N GLY A 235 -22.29 23.15 -4.20
CA GLY A 235 -22.87 22.29 -5.23
C GLY A 235 -22.15 22.45 -6.57
N GLN A 236 -21.96 23.69 -7.02
CA GLN A 236 -21.21 24.00 -8.25
C GLN A 236 -19.75 23.49 -8.19
N PHE A 237 -19.11 23.68 -7.05
CA PHE A 237 -17.74 23.19 -6.85
C PHE A 237 -17.67 21.66 -6.90
N ASN A 238 -18.53 20.97 -6.15
CA ASN A 238 -18.58 19.50 -6.11
C ASN A 238 -18.97 18.88 -7.44
N ASP A 239 -19.86 19.49 -8.20
CA ASP A 239 -20.21 19.04 -9.55
C ASP A 239 -18.99 19.11 -10.49
N ALA A 240 -18.26 20.23 -10.48
CA ALA A 240 -17.04 20.39 -11.26
C ALA A 240 -15.92 19.43 -10.80
N LEU A 241 -15.82 19.16 -9.50
CA LEU A 241 -14.83 18.23 -8.95
C LEU A 241 -15.19 16.77 -9.30
N ALA A 242 -16.47 16.41 -9.22
CA ALA A 242 -16.96 15.09 -9.64
C ALA A 242 -16.69 14.82 -11.12
N GLU A 243 -16.89 15.82 -11.98
CA GLU A 243 -16.57 15.74 -13.40
C GLU A 243 -15.05 15.57 -13.63
N ALA A 244 -14.22 16.37 -12.92
CA ALA A 244 -12.76 16.27 -13.01
C ALA A 244 -12.25 14.90 -12.56
N VAL A 245 -12.86 14.29 -11.54
CA VAL A 245 -12.54 12.93 -11.05
C VAL A 245 -12.94 11.88 -12.08
N ARG A 246 -14.17 11.92 -12.61
CA ARG A 246 -14.63 10.91 -13.59
C ARG A 246 -13.79 10.90 -14.87
N ASN A 247 -13.34 12.05 -15.31
CA ASN A 247 -12.56 12.22 -16.53
C ASN A 247 -11.05 12.13 -16.32
N HIS A 248 -10.59 11.83 -15.10
CA HIS A 248 -9.16 11.78 -14.81
C HIS A 248 -8.51 10.58 -15.52
N PRO A 249 -7.39 10.76 -16.25
CA PRO A 249 -6.80 9.70 -17.08
C PRO A 249 -6.28 8.49 -16.30
N SER A 250 -6.06 8.62 -14.99
CA SER A 250 -5.63 7.53 -14.12
C SER A 250 -6.79 6.74 -13.50
N MET A 251 -8.04 7.07 -13.80
CA MET A 251 -9.21 6.35 -13.26
C MET A 251 -9.31 4.96 -13.87
N VAL A 252 -9.34 3.92 -13.02
CA VAL A 252 -9.43 2.51 -13.43
C VAL A 252 -10.56 1.85 -12.65
N TRP A 253 -11.42 1.08 -13.35
CA TRP A 253 -12.46 0.29 -12.74
C TRP A 253 -11.89 -1.00 -12.15
N GLU A 254 -12.21 -1.29 -10.88
CA GLU A 254 -11.75 -2.48 -10.13
C GLU A 254 -10.28 -2.85 -10.39
N PRO A 255 -9.33 -1.95 -10.17
CA PRO A 255 -7.93 -2.23 -10.43
C PRO A 255 -7.43 -3.34 -9.52
N PHE A 256 -6.58 -4.18 -10.08
CA PHE A 256 -5.89 -5.22 -9.35
C PHE A 256 -5.07 -4.62 -8.19
N ASN A 257 -5.04 -5.28 -7.03
CA ASN A 257 -4.31 -4.85 -5.82
C ASN A 257 -4.70 -3.48 -5.25
N ARG A 258 -5.96 -3.10 -5.37
CA ARG A 258 -6.50 -1.94 -4.66
C ARG A 258 -7.59 -2.39 -3.68
N VAL A 259 -7.72 -1.62 -2.62
CA VAL A 259 -8.70 -1.87 -1.54
C VAL A 259 -10.14 -1.74 -2.05
N THR A 260 -10.38 -0.92 -3.09
CA THR A 260 -11.71 -0.64 -3.63
C THR A 260 -12.39 -1.88 -4.22
N ARG A 261 -13.63 -2.14 -3.83
CA ARG A 261 -14.51 -3.17 -4.38
C ARG A 261 -15.76 -2.51 -4.93
N GLY A 262 -16.28 -2.99 -6.08
CA GLY A 262 -17.47 -2.45 -6.73
C GLY A 262 -17.35 -0.98 -7.13
N GLY A 263 -16.16 -0.55 -7.58
CA GLY A 263 -15.91 0.84 -7.90
C GLY A 263 -14.68 1.09 -8.77
N ALA A 264 -14.48 2.36 -9.11
CA ALA A 264 -13.28 2.85 -9.78
C ALA A 264 -12.38 3.60 -8.78
N VAL A 265 -11.07 3.57 -9.01
CA VAL A 265 -10.09 4.33 -8.23
C VAL A 265 -9.06 4.97 -9.15
N SER A 266 -8.59 6.16 -8.78
CA SER A 266 -7.54 6.87 -9.51
C SER A 266 -6.13 6.50 -9.00
N GLY A 267 -5.12 6.87 -9.78
CA GLY A 267 -3.79 7.16 -9.22
C GLY A 267 -3.80 8.48 -8.46
N ASP A 268 -2.61 8.96 -8.07
CA ASP A 268 -2.51 10.28 -7.44
C ASP A 268 -2.95 11.38 -8.42
N LEU A 269 -4.03 12.07 -8.08
CA LEU A 269 -4.61 13.15 -8.88
C LEU A 269 -3.63 14.33 -9.06
N LEU A 270 -2.66 14.48 -8.16
CA LEU A 270 -1.69 15.57 -8.20
C LEU A 270 -0.59 15.37 -9.23
N LEU A 271 -0.45 14.17 -9.80
CA LEU A 271 0.49 13.93 -10.90
C LEU A 271 0.02 14.59 -12.23
N GLN A 272 -1.31 14.67 -12.45
CA GLN A 272 -1.90 15.31 -13.63
C GLN A 272 -3.13 16.15 -13.25
N PRO A 273 -2.98 17.19 -12.39
CA PRO A 273 -4.11 17.90 -11.82
C PRO A 273 -4.78 18.85 -12.81
N THR A 274 -6.10 18.81 -12.88
CA THR A 274 -6.90 19.85 -13.53
C THR A 274 -6.92 21.13 -12.68
N PRO A 275 -7.35 22.29 -13.26
CA PRO A 275 -7.53 23.51 -12.48
C PRO A 275 -8.51 23.36 -11.27
N THR A 276 -9.51 22.47 -11.39
CA THR A 276 -10.45 22.16 -10.30
C THR A 276 -9.77 21.36 -9.19
N ILE A 277 -8.98 20.35 -9.55
CA ILE A 277 -8.19 19.55 -8.59
C ILE A 277 -7.16 20.43 -7.86
N ARG A 278 -6.50 21.35 -8.57
CA ARG A 278 -5.60 22.34 -7.93
C ARG A 278 -6.31 23.29 -6.97
N ALA A 279 -7.54 23.68 -7.29
CA ALA A 279 -8.34 24.52 -6.39
C ALA A 279 -8.74 23.73 -5.13
N PHE A 280 -9.14 22.47 -5.29
CA PHE A 280 -9.41 21.55 -4.19
C PHE A 280 -8.17 21.33 -3.32
N GLU A 281 -7.03 21.02 -3.92
CA GLU A 281 -5.76 20.82 -3.20
C GLU A 281 -5.45 22.02 -2.26
N ARG A 282 -5.58 23.26 -2.75
CA ARG A 282 -5.33 24.45 -1.94
C ARG A 282 -6.29 24.57 -0.77
N ALA A 283 -7.57 24.34 -1.00
CA ALA A 283 -8.59 24.42 0.05
C ALA A 283 -8.38 23.32 1.12
N LEU A 284 -8.05 22.10 0.66
CA LEU A 284 -7.76 20.98 1.56
C LEU A 284 -6.48 21.22 2.38
N ARG A 285 -5.40 21.73 1.75
CA ARG A 285 -4.16 22.08 2.48
C ARG A 285 -4.43 23.11 3.57
N ALA A 286 -5.22 24.13 3.28
CA ALA A 286 -5.59 25.13 4.28
C ALA A 286 -6.34 24.49 5.46
N ALA A 287 -7.23 23.53 5.20
CA ALA A 287 -7.95 22.80 6.26
C ALA A 287 -7.01 21.88 7.06
N ILE A 288 -6.09 21.18 6.40
CA ILE A 288 -5.07 20.34 7.07
C ILE A 288 -4.14 21.21 7.92
N ASP A 289 -3.68 22.35 7.41
CA ASP A 289 -2.80 23.27 8.13
C ASP A 289 -3.50 23.84 9.37
N ASN A 290 -4.77 24.26 9.23
CA ASN A 290 -5.58 24.72 10.38
C ASN A 290 -5.75 23.62 11.44
N TYR A 291 -5.99 22.37 11.01
CA TYR A 291 -6.07 21.23 11.93
C TYR A 291 -4.73 21.00 12.61
N ARG A 292 -3.64 20.89 11.86
CA ARG A 292 -2.27 20.71 12.37
C ARG A 292 -1.91 21.79 13.41
N ASP A 293 -2.17 23.05 13.09
CA ASP A 293 -1.83 24.19 13.94
C ASP A 293 -2.72 24.28 15.20
N SER A 294 -3.85 23.57 15.22
CA SER A 294 -4.72 23.42 16.40
C SER A 294 -4.27 22.30 17.35
N LEU A 295 -3.40 21.41 16.90
CA LEU A 295 -2.93 20.28 17.69
C LEU A 295 -1.93 20.74 18.75
N VAL A 296 -2.01 20.13 19.92
CA VAL A 296 -1.02 20.30 20.99
C VAL A 296 -0.08 19.12 20.98
N GLU A 297 1.23 19.38 20.96
CA GLU A 297 2.25 18.35 20.98
C GLU A 297 2.18 17.58 22.31
N GLU A 298 2.19 16.25 22.19
CA GLU A 298 2.12 15.31 23.31
C GLU A 298 3.20 14.23 23.15
N PRO A 299 4.34 14.41 23.84
CA PRO A 299 5.47 13.47 23.73
C PRO A 299 5.06 12.02 24.01
N GLY A 300 5.45 11.12 23.12
CA GLY A 300 5.11 9.69 23.21
C GLY A 300 3.77 9.29 22.58
N HIS A 301 2.90 10.24 22.24
CA HIS A 301 1.68 9.94 21.50
C HIS A 301 1.99 9.68 20.01
N PRO A 302 1.47 8.61 19.37
CA PRO A 302 1.83 8.25 18.00
C PRO A 302 1.58 9.33 16.95
N LEU A 303 0.46 10.06 17.05
CA LEU A 303 0.11 11.17 16.16
C LEU A 303 0.68 12.50 16.66
N LEU A 304 0.44 12.83 17.96
CA LEU A 304 0.70 14.15 18.51
C LEU A 304 2.13 14.35 18.99
N GLY A 305 2.90 13.28 19.17
CA GLY A 305 4.32 13.34 19.55
C GLY A 305 5.24 13.75 18.40
N ARG A 306 4.72 13.80 17.17
CA ARG A 306 5.46 14.19 15.96
C ARG A 306 4.55 14.93 14.98
N ILE A 307 4.15 16.14 15.32
CA ILE A 307 3.39 16.99 14.41
C ILE A 307 4.37 17.55 13.35
N PRO A 308 4.22 17.21 12.06
CA PRO A 308 5.18 17.60 11.03
C PRO A 308 5.07 19.11 10.73
N LYS A 309 6.21 19.76 10.49
CA LYS A 309 6.27 21.17 10.05
C LYS A 309 5.82 21.30 8.59
N SER A 310 6.13 20.28 7.80
CA SER A 310 5.75 20.22 6.38
C SER A 310 5.38 18.79 5.98
N TYR A 311 4.58 18.67 4.93
CA TYR A 311 4.12 17.38 4.43
C TYR A 311 3.96 17.36 2.92
N HIS A 312 4.18 16.20 2.33
CA HIS A 312 3.75 15.88 0.99
C HIS A 312 2.30 15.38 1.03
N LEU A 313 1.47 15.82 0.09
CA LEU A 313 0.06 15.42 -0.01
C LEU A 313 -0.13 14.56 -1.25
N THR A 314 -0.86 13.45 -1.11
CA THR A 314 -1.40 12.65 -2.22
C THR A 314 -2.92 12.68 -2.20
N LEU A 315 -3.54 12.59 -3.37
CA LEU A 315 -5.00 12.58 -3.53
C LEU A 315 -5.41 11.39 -4.40
N ILE A 316 -6.23 10.50 -3.85
CA ILE A 316 -6.73 9.33 -4.56
C ILE A 316 -8.26 9.37 -4.55
N ALA A 317 -8.87 9.52 -5.72
CA ALA A 317 -10.33 9.50 -5.83
C ALA A 317 -10.86 8.07 -5.97
N SER A 318 -12.03 7.83 -5.37
CA SER A 318 -12.82 6.61 -5.57
C SER A 318 -14.24 6.95 -5.99
N ILE A 319 -14.79 6.13 -6.90
CA ILE A 319 -16.19 6.17 -7.32
C ILE A 319 -16.78 4.80 -7.01
N LEU A 320 -17.63 4.72 -5.99
CA LEU A 320 -18.28 3.49 -5.57
C LEU A 320 -19.70 3.44 -6.13
N LYS A 321 -20.13 2.27 -6.60
CA LYS A 321 -21.51 1.96 -7.00
C LYS A 321 -22.22 1.14 -5.91
N ALA A 322 -23.44 0.70 -6.18
CA ALA A 322 -24.19 -0.19 -5.29
C ALA A 322 -23.36 -1.40 -4.88
N GLY A 323 -23.32 -1.72 -3.58
CA GLY A 323 -22.46 -2.75 -2.99
C GLY A 323 -20.97 -2.36 -2.90
N GLY A 324 -20.59 -1.24 -3.51
CA GLY A 324 -19.20 -0.79 -3.51
C GLY A 324 -18.73 -0.34 -2.12
N HIS A 325 -17.49 -0.71 -1.77
CA HIS A 325 -16.92 -0.40 -0.47
C HIS A 325 -15.40 -0.47 -0.48
N HIS A 326 -14.81 0.01 0.59
CA HIS A 326 -13.42 -0.25 0.95
C HIS A 326 -13.42 -1.17 2.17
N PRO A 327 -12.91 -2.41 2.07
CA PRO A 327 -12.61 -3.24 3.25
C PRO A 327 -11.74 -2.48 4.27
N ALA A 328 -11.76 -2.92 5.52
CA ALA A 328 -10.94 -2.33 6.56
C ALA A 328 -9.45 -2.38 6.19
N HIS A 329 -8.77 -1.25 6.32
CA HIS A 329 -7.35 -1.07 6.00
C HIS A 329 -6.77 0.12 6.76
N ILE A 330 -5.47 0.28 6.69
CA ILE A 330 -4.71 1.44 7.21
C ILE A 330 -3.85 2.04 6.09
N HIS A 331 -3.25 3.20 6.34
CA HIS A 331 -2.29 3.84 5.46
C HIS A 331 -0.88 3.80 6.06
N GLU A 332 0.05 3.10 5.42
CA GLU A 332 1.30 2.61 6.03
C GLU A 332 2.32 3.68 6.43
N SER A 333 2.33 4.84 5.79
CA SER A 333 3.46 5.77 5.89
C SER A 333 3.05 7.22 6.12
N ALA A 334 1.77 7.54 6.09
CA ALA A 334 1.30 8.89 6.32
C ALA A 334 1.21 9.20 7.82
N TRP A 335 1.35 10.46 8.18
CA TRP A 335 1.06 10.98 9.51
C TRP A 335 -0.44 11.14 9.73
N LEU A 336 -1.12 11.69 8.73
CA LEU A 336 -2.56 11.96 8.74
C LEU A 336 -3.17 11.47 7.44
N SER A 337 -4.28 10.78 7.54
CA SER A 337 -5.13 10.36 6.42
C SER A 337 -6.50 11.01 6.53
N GLY A 338 -7.25 10.97 5.44
CA GLY A 338 -8.62 11.45 5.45
C GLY A 338 -9.37 11.19 4.16
N CYS A 339 -10.65 11.54 4.18
CA CYS A 339 -11.51 11.43 3.01
C CYS A 339 -12.41 12.66 2.89
N TYR A 340 -12.39 13.32 1.73
CA TYR A 340 -13.33 14.36 1.35
C TYR A 340 -14.49 13.76 0.56
N TYR A 341 -15.72 14.16 0.89
CA TYR A 341 -16.93 13.65 0.25
C TYR A 341 -17.41 14.63 -0.81
N VAL A 342 -17.16 14.27 -2.09
CA VAL A 342 -17.59 15.06 -3.25
C VAL A 342 -19.06 14.86 -3.53
N ARG A 343 -19.54 13.60 -3.44
CA ARG A 343 -20.95 13.22 -3.65
C ARG A 343 -21.32 12.03 -2.79
N VAL A 344 -22.37 12.18 -2.01
CA VAL A 344 -22.92 11.15 -1.14
C VAL A 344 -24.31 10.75 -1.64
N PRO A 345 -24.58 9.46 -1.91
CA PRO A 345 -25.92 8.99 -2.32
C PRO A 345 -26.99 9.31 -1.29
N LYS A 346 -28.19 9.62 -1.73
CA LYS A 346 -29.32 9.94 -0.84
C LYS A 346 -29.65 8.80 0.12
N VAL A 347 -29.48 7.55 -0.30
CA VAL A 347 -29.71 6.37 0.54
C VAL A 347 -28.85 6.36 1.81
N VAL A 348 -27.65 6.93 1.77
CA VAL A 348 -26.74 7.03 2.93
C VAL A 348 -27.31 7.92 4.04
N ASN A 349 -28.21 8.83 3.68
CA ASN A 349 -28.89 9.75 4.59
C ASN A 349 -30.31 9.27 4.99
N SER A 350 -30.78 8.12 4.46
CA SER A 350 -32.12 7.63 4.76
C SER A 350 -32.17 6.92 6.12
N THR A 351 -33.22 7.18 6.87
CA THR A 351 -33.54 6.48 8.12
C THR A 351 -33.96 5.05 7.81
N GLY A 352 -33.09 4.06 7.98
CA GLY A 352 -33.45 2.64 7.79
C GLY A 352 -32.33 1.75 7.29
N SER A 353 -31.23 2.29 6.81
CA SER A 353 -30.02 1.53 6.53
C SER A 353 -29.01 1.80 7.66
N GLU A 354 -28.81 0.85 8.55
CA GLU A 354 -27.83 1.00 9.65
C GLU A 354 -26.44 1.27 9.06
N HIS A 355 -26.04 2.54 9.08
CA HIS A 355 -24.71 3.05 8.68
C HIS A 355 -24.28 2.73 7.23
N ALA A 356 -25.18 2.34 6.31
CA ALA A 356 -24.82 2.05 4.92
C ALA A 356 -24.10 3.25 4.27
N GLY A 357 -22.95 3.02 3.66
CA GLY A 357 -22.11 4.04 3.04
C GLY A 357 -21.32 4.93 4.01
N TRP A 358 -21.41 4.69 5.32
CA TRP A 358 -20.64 5.42 6.32
C TRP A 358 -19.18 4.95 6.35
N LEU A 359 -18.31 5.78 6.90
CA LEU A 359 -16.93 5.40 7.20
C LEU A 359 -16.88 4.82 8.61
N GLU A 360 -16.51 3.54 8.70
CA GLU A 360 -16.36 2.83 9.97
C GLU A 360 -14.87 2.80 10.36
N PHE A 361 -14.60 2.90 11.67
CA PHE A 361 -13.28 2.78 12.26
C PHE A 361 -13.25 1.65 13.30
N GLY A 362 -12.07 1.04 13.48
CA GLY A 362 -11.81 0.05 14.53
C GLY A 362 -12.00 -1.40 14.11
N ARG A 363 -12.63 -1.67 12.97
CA ARG A 363 -12.72 -3.04 12.44
C ARG A 363 -11.38 -3.48 11.88
N PRO A 364 -10.83 -4.63 12.30
CA PRO A 364 -9.57 -5.14 11.73
C PRO A 364 -9.72 -5.61 10.27
N ASP A 365 -8.59 -5.83 9.63
CA ASP A 365 -8.47 -6.34 8.26
C ASP A 365 -8.60 -7.86 8.13
N TYR A 366 -8.92 -8.55 9.22
CA TYR A 366 -9.23 -9.98 9.26
C TYR A 366 -10.67 -10.21 9.77
N PRO A 367 -11.29 -11.37 9.46
CA PRO A 367 -12.66 -11.64 9.86
C PRO A 367 -12.83 -11.64 11.38
N VAL A 368 -13.86 -10.94 11.87
CA VAL A 368 -14.26 -10.91 13.28
C VAL A 368 -15.75 -11.20 13.40
N THR A 369 -16.15 -11.71 14.57
CA THR A 369 -17.56 -11.91 14.92
C THR A 369 -18.15 -10.64 15.55
N ASP A 370 -19.48 -10.58 15.65
CA ASP A 370 -20.18 -9.44 16.25
C ASP A 370 -19.87 -9.27 17.75
N ASP A 371 -19.44 -10.34 18.42
CA ASP A 371 -19.01 -10.34 19.84
C ASP A 371 -17.54 -9.91 20.02
N SER A 372 -16.91 -9.35 19.00
CA SER A 372 -15.52 -8.93 19.08
C SER A 372 -15.33 -7.81 20.10
N PRO A 373 -14.20 -7.79 20.83
CA PRO A 373 -13.95 -6.82 21.91
C PRO A 373 -13.62 -5.41 21.40
N PHE A 374 -13.59 -5.21 20.07
CA PHE A 374 -13.11 -3.98 19.44
C PHE A 374 -14.16 -2.87 19.48
N GLU A 375 -13.72 -1.69 19.88
CA GLU A 375 -14.54 -0.49 19.82
C GLU A 375 -14.67 -0.01 18.39
N LEU A 376 -15.91 -0.01 17.87
CA LEU A 376 -16.22 0.45 16.53
C LEU A 376 -16.93 1.81 16.61
N THR A 377 -16.57 2.72 15.69
CA THR A 377 -17.29 3.98 15.49
C THR A 377 -17.54 4.20 14.02
N ALA A 378 -18.71 4.77 13.67
CA ALA A 378 -19.08 5.05 12.30
C ALA A 378 -19.44 6.52 12.12
N HIS A 379 -18.93 7.13 11.05
CA HIS A 379 -19.12 8.52 10.74
C HIS A 379 -19.90 8.70 9.45
N GLN A 380 -21.05 9.39 9.55
CA GLN A 380 -21.88 9.69 8.41
C GLN A 380 -21.20 10.65 7.45
N PRO A 381 -21.04 10.28 6.17
CA PRO A 381 -20.51 11.19 5.17
C PRO A 381 -21.54 12.28 4.83
N LYS A 382 -21.02 13.45 4.42
CA LYS A 382 -21.83 14.56 3.94
C LYS A 382 -21.06 15.30 2.85
N ASP A 383 -21.74 15.72 1.80
CA ASP A 383 -21.13 16.50 0.73
C ASP A 383 -20.39 17.72 1.28
N GLY A 384 -19.17 17.93 0.86
CA GLY A 384 -18.40 19.14 1.14
C GLY A 384 -17.52 19.10 2.38
N PHE A 385 -17.58 18.04 3.20
CA PHE A 385 -16.63 17.97 4.30
C PHE A 385 -15.67 16.79 4.24
N ALA A 386 -14.61 16.92 4.98
CA ALA A 386 -13.58 15.91 5.14
C ALA A 386 -13.56 15.36 6.55
N LEU A 387 -13.17 14.10 6.69
CA LEU A 387 -12.71 13.50 7.93
C LEU A 387 -11.19 13.44 7.90
N PHE A 388 -10.54 13.85 8.99
CA PHE A 388 -9.13 13.71 9.27
C PHE A 388 -8.93 12.71 10.39
N PHE A 389 -7.99 11.79 10.26
CA PHE A 389 -7.73 10.77 11.26
C PHE A 389 -6.28 10.25 11.17
N PRO A 390 -5.73 9.70 12.27
CA PRO A 390 -4.42 9.04 12.25
C PRO A 390 -4.35 7.93 11.22
N SER A 391 -3.28 7.85 10.47
CA SER A 391 -3.14 6.89 9.37
C SER A 391 -3.12 5.43 9.83
N TYR A 392 -2.82 5.15 11.10
CA TYR A 392 -2.89 3.82 11.71
C TYR A 392 -4.31 3.40 12.15
N PHE A 393 -5.33 4.24 12.01
CA PHE A 393 -6.69 3.81 12.29
C PHE A 393 -7.18 2.85 11.23
N PHE A 394 -7.54 1.64 11.62
CA PHE A 394 -8.33 0.78 10.74
C PHE A 394 -9.62 1.48 10.37
N HIS A 395 -9.86 1.60 9.07
CA HIS A 395 -11.08 2.20 8.55
C HIS A 395 -11.53 1.53 7.27
N GLY A 396 -12.84 1.59 7.03
CA GLY A 396 -13.46 1.02 5.85
C GLY A 396 -14.79 1.69 5.53
N THR A 397 -15.30 1.48 4.33
CA THR A 397 -16.63 1.96 3.94
C THR A 397 -17.63 0.83 4.08
N ILE A 398 -18.69 1.04 4.85
CA ILE A 398 -19.81 0.10 4.92
C ILE A 398 -20.51 0.06 3.57
N PRO A 399 -20.78 -1.11 2.97
CA PRO A 399 -21.48 -1.21 1.69
C PRO A 399 -22.84 -0.49 1.73
N PHE A 400 -23.27 0.05 0.59
CA PHE A 400 -24.56 0.71 0.45
C PHE A 400 -25.27 0.24 -0.83
N ASP A 401 -26.59 0.27 -0.83
CA ASP A 401 -27.42 -0.03 -1.99
C ASP A 401 -27.90 1.25 -2.68
N GLY A 402 -28.41 1.13 -3.91
CA GLY A 402 -28.97 2.25 -4.66
C GLY A 402 -28.33 2.44 -6.03
N SER A 403 -28.84 3.39 -6.80
CA SER A 403 -28.39 3.67 -8.17
C SER A 403 -27.42 4.85 -8.27
N GLU A 404 -27.24 5.61 -7.18
CA GLU A 404 -26.38 6.81 -7.15
C GLU A 404 -24.93 6.42 -6.83
N GLU A 405 -23.97 7.15 -7.41
CA GLU A 405 -22.55 6.96 -7.13
C GLU A 405 -22.13 7.71 -5.87
N ARG A 406 -21.29 7.08 -5.03
CA ARG A 406 -20.55 7.74 -3.96
C ARG A 406 -19.18 8.12 -4.50
N ILE A 407 -18.86 9.43 -4.48
CA ILE A 407 -17.56 9.93 -4.92
C ILE A 407 -16.84 10.52 -3.72
N GLY A 408 -15.67 9.95 -3.40
CA GLY A 408 -14.78 10.42 -2.36
C GLY A 408 -13.38 10.67 -2.88
N ILE A 409 -12.64 11.55 -2.22
CA ILE A 409 -11.21 11.75 -2.45
C ILE A 409 -10.49 11.48 -1.13
N ALA A 410 -9.84 10.33 -1.06
CA ALA A 410 -8.92 10.01 0.01
C ALA A 410 -7.64 10.85 -0.13
N PHE A 411 -7.06 11.22 0.98
CA PHE A 411 -5.81 11.97 1.00
C PHE A 411 -4.89 11.49 2.13
N ASP A 412 -3.60 11.59 1.86
CA ASP A 412 -2.54 11.26 2.81
C ASP A 412 -1.53 12.39 2.90
N ALA A 413 -1.22 12.79 4.13
CA ALA A 413 -0.18 13.76 4.45
C ALA A 413 1.06 13.03 4.99
N PHE A 414 2.10 12.96 4.18
CA PHE A 414 3.38 12.31 4.52
C PHE A 414 4.35 13.35 5.07
N PRO A 415 4.95 13.13 6.26
CA PRO A 415 5.99 14.03 6.80
C PRO A 415 7.16 14.18 5.81
N VAL A 416 7.72 15.39 5.70
CA VAL A 416 8.86 15.71 4.83
C VAL A 416 10.11 16.06 5.66
N ASP A 417 10.03 16.13 6.96
CA ASP A 417 11.08 16.47 7.93
C ASP A 417 11.62 15.26 8.70
#